data_70dc7cd74c118ce81fefbad680e00af3
#
_entry.id   70dc7cd74c118ce81fefbad680e00af3
#
_cell.length_a   1.000
_cell.length_b   1.000
_cell.length_c   1.000
_cell.angle_alpha   90.00
_cell.angle_beta   90.00
_cell.angle_gamma   90.00
#
_symmetry.space_group_name_H-M   'P 1'
#
loop_
_entity.id
_entity.type
_entity.pdbx_description
1 polymer ?
#
loop_
_entity_poly.entity_id
_entity_poly.type
_entity_poly.pdbx_seq_one_letter_code
_entity_poly.pdbx_strand_id
1 'polypeptide(L)'
;MNVPHVPILSPEQLSISLGTPLDGRSKTVVSDLINPYGFVVFRGYDVSSDQEFHDFIECFGLPNFTYAESFSNAVRRNRTPRVFTANEAPPEIEIFLHHEMAQTLVFPGQLFFFCEQAPTKGGATPIGRSDLALVALEKARPDFVAKLRNLGVRYRNAMPDSADLASGQGRSWRDTLNVTDWKQAEQRLIELRYNFRWLADGGISVQTPPLLAVDEFGRGKDVFFNQIVAAAAGWTNDENDEEPRLCFGDYSRIEQDDLDAAITACYEHTVDLEWQTGDIALLDNLKVMHGRRPFSGSRSILASLCTPISRPSLGS
;
A
#
# COMPACT_ATOMS: atom_id res chain seq x y z
N MET A 1 9.49 -27.29 2.59
CA MET A 1 9.03 -25.94 2.21
C MET A 1 7.52 -26.00 2.19
N ASN A 2 6.85 -25.28 3.12
CA ASN A 2 5.39 -25.20 3.09
C ASN A 2 4.98 -24.44 1.82
N VAL A 3 4.10 -25.06 1.02
CA VAL A 3 3.43 -24.37 -0.10
C VAL A 3 2.77 -23.10 0.48
N PRO A 4 2.96 -21.94 -0.13
CA PRO A 4 2.28 -20.72 0.31
C PRO A 4 0.76 -20.97 0.33
N HIS A 5 0.17 -20.89 1.51
CA HIS A 5 -1.25 -21.17 1.71
C HIS A 5 -2.00 -19.85 1.94
N VAL A 6 -3.10 -19.66 1.20
CA VAL A 6 -4.03 -18.55 1.44
C VAL A 6 -4.91 -18.91 2.63
N PRO A 7 -4.82 -18.19 3.77
CA PRO A 7 -5.68 -18.45 4.93
C PRO A 7 -7.11 -18.00 4.63
N ILE A 8 -8.06 -18.93 4.64
CA ILE A 8 -9.46 -18.68 4.35
C ILE A 8 -10.29 -18.93 5.59
N LEU A 9 -11.20 -18.02 5.89
CA LEU A 9 -12.29 -18.18 6.86
C LEU A 9 -13.63 -18.24 6.14
N SER A 10 -14.45 -19.21 6.52
CA SER A 10 -15.82 -19.34 6.07
C SER A 10 -16.82 -19.03 7.20
N PRO A 11 -18.10 -18.77 6.89
CA PRO A 11 -19.14 -18.51 7.90
C PRO A 11 -19.31 -19.64 8.92
N GLU A 12 -18.97 -20.90 8.55
CA GLU A 12 -19.03 -22.05 9.46
C GLU A 12 -17.92 -22.00 10.52
N GLN A 13 -16.77 -21.40 10.18
CA GLN A 13 -15.62 -21.24 11.10
C GLN A 13 -15.76 -19.98 11.95
N LEU A 14 -16.29 -18.90 11.35
CA LEU A 14 -16.53 -17.61 12.02
C LEU A 14 -17.78 -16.95 11.46
N SER A 15 -18.86 -16.93 12.21
CA SER A 15 -20.06 -16.19 11.85
C SER A 15 -19.87 -14.70 12.12
N ILE A 16 -20.14 -13.85 11.14
CA ILE A 16 -20.11 -12.38 11.24
C ILE A 16 -21.48 -11.85 10.87
N SER A 17 -22.12 -11.14 11.79
CA SER A 17 -23.39 -10.45 11.55
C SER A 17 -23.11 -8.97 11.26
N LEU A 18 -23.45 -8.51 10.08
CA LEU A 18 -23.21 -7.13 9.63
C LEU A 18 -23.76 -6.11 10.65
N GLY A 19 -22.97 -5.07 10.91
CA GLY A 19 -23.31 -4.03 11.88
C GLY A 19 -23.18 -4.43 13.36
N THR A 20 -22.75 -5.68 13.66
CA THR A 20 -22.53 -6.14 15.03
C THR A 20 -21.03 -6.27 15.30
N PRO A 21 -20.47 -5.58 16.32
CA PRO A 21 -19.05 -5.69 16.64
C PRO A 21 -18.63 -7.13 16.98
N LEU A 22 -17.49 -7.55 16.46
CA LEU A 22 -16.89 -8.84 16.79
C LEU A 22 -16.59 -8.94 18.28
N ASP A 23 -16.99 -10.05 18.90
CA ASP A 23 -16.60 -10.36 20.28
C ASP A 23 -15.13 -10.76 20.41
N GLY A 24 -14.64 -10.94 21.64
CA GLY A 24 -13.25 -11.29 21.91
C GLY A 24 -12.82 -12.61 21.27
N ARG A 25 -13.71 -13.61 21.23
CA ARG A 25 -13.41 -14.91 20.61
C ARG A 25 -13.27 -14.80 19.09
N SER A 26 -14.16 -14.09 18.46
CA SER A 26 -14.13 -13.82 17.03
C SER A 26 -12.86 -13.06 16.61
N LYS A 27 -12.48 -12.05 17.39
CA LYS A 27 -11.20 -11.32 17.19
C LYS A 27 -9.98 -12.22 17.32
N THR A 28 -9.99 -13.17 18.27
CA THR A 28 -8.91 -14.14 18.42
C THR A 28 -8.81 -15.05 17.20
N VAL A 29 -9.91 -15.59 16.68
CA VAL A 29 -9.92 -16.43 15.47
C VAL A 29 -9.30 -15.70 14.28
N VAL A 30 -9.63 -14.42 14.08
CA VAL A 30 -9.03 -13.62 13.01
C VAL A 30 -7.54 -13.36 13.25
N SER A 31 -7.14 -13.00 14.48
CA SER A 31 -5.74 -12.72 14.80
C SER A 31 -4.85 -13.95 14.71
N ASP A 32 -5.36 -15.15 15.02
CA ASP A 32 -4.63 -16.41 14.89
C ASP A 32 -4.23 -16.73 13.43
N LEU A 33 -4.94 -16.17 12.45
CA LEU A 33 -4.59 -16.24 11.02
C LEU A 33 -3.75 -15.04 10.57
N ILE A 34 -4.10 -13.83 10.96
CA ILE A 34 -3.33 -12.63 10.55
C ILE A 34 -1.91 -12.67 11.11
N ASN A 35 -1.72 -13.09 12.36
CA ASN A 35 -0.40 -13.09 12.99
C ASN A 35 0.63 -13.95 12.25
N PRO A 36 0.37 -15.19 11.83
CA PRO A 36 1.34 -15.98 11.07
C PRO A 36 1.41 -15.60 9.58
N TYR A 37 0.29 -15.26 8.94
CA TYR A 37 0.23 -15.08 7.48
C TYR A 37 0.36 -13.62 7.04
N GLY A 38 -0.03 -12.65 7.87
CA GLY A 38 -0.12 -11.23 7.55
C GLY A 38 -1.42 -10.84 6.85
N PHE A 39 -2.28 -11.80 6.54
CA PHE A 39 -3.60 -11.55 5.93
C PHE A 39 -4.55 -12.72 6.18
N VAL A 40 -5.84 -12.49 5.92
CA VAL A 40 -6.89 -13.51 5.92
C VAL A 40 -7.95 -13.18 4.88
N VAL A 41 -8.52 -14.20 4.24
CA VAL A 41 -9.60 -14.07 3.26
C VAL A 41 -10.89 -14.61 3.88
N PHE A 42 -11.94 -13.81 3.86
CA PHE A 42 -13.30 -14.19 4.23
C PHE A 42 -14.04 -14.58 2.95
N ARG A 43 -14.41 -15.84 2.83
CA ARG A 43 -15.03 -16.41 1.64
C ARG A 43 -16.37 -17.06 1.98
N GLY A 44 -17.38 -16.80 1.13
CA GLY A 44 -18.73 -17.34 1.32
C GLY A 44 -19.61 -16.53 2.28
N TYR A 45 -19.18 -15.33 2.67
CA TYR A 45 -20.00 -14.40 3.41
C TYR A 45 -21.00 -13.70 2.48
N ASP A 46 -22.19 -13.40 3.00
CA ASP A 46 -23.25 -12.71 2.23
C ASP A 46 -22.98 -11.20 2.21
N VAL A 47 -21.99 -10.80 1.41
CA VAL A 47 -21.60 -9.42 1.14
C VAL A 47 -21.54 -9.24 -0.38
N SER A 48 -22.42 -8.37 -0.90
CA SER A 48 -22.61 -8.17 -2.34
C SER A 48 -22.59 -6.71 -2.78
N SER A 49 -22.58 -5.77 -1.81
CA SER A 49 -22.61 -4.33 -2.08
C SER A 49 -21.55 -3.57 -1.31
N ASP A 50 -21.27 -2.34 -1.73
CA ASP A 50 -20.37 -1.42 -1.05
C ASP A 50 -20.85 -1.06 0.37
N GLN A 51 -22.16 -0.96 0.60
CA GLN A 51 -22.70 -0.72 1.93
C GLN A 51 -22.54 -1.93 2.84
N GLU A 52 -22.82 -3.15 2.37
CA GLU A 52 -22.61 -4.37 3.15
C GLU A 52 -21.12 -4.59 3.45
N PHE A 53 -20.23 -4.25 2.51
CA PHE A 53 -18.79 -4.26 2.76
C PHE A 53 -18.39 -3.21 3.80
N HIS A 54 -18.97 -2.01 3.76
CA HIS A 54 -18.81 -1.00 4.81
C HIS A 54 -19.21 -1.57 6.19
N ASP A 55 -20.41 -2.15 6.28
CA ASP A 55 -20.97 -2.71 7.51
C ASP A 55 -20.14 -3.91 8.02
N PHE A 56 -19.59 -4.71 7.11
CA PHE A 56 -18.65 -5.79 7.45
C PHE A 56 -17.38 -5.25 8.13
N ILE A 57 -16.79 -4.18 7.59
CA ILE A 57 -15.59 -3.55 8.18
C ILE A 57 -15.89 -2.97 9.57
N GLU A 58 -17.09 -2.35 9.75
CA GLU A 58 -17.50 -1.79 11.05
C GLU A 58 -17.51 -2.85 12.16
N CYS A 59 -17.78 -4.13 11.84
CA CYS A 59 -17.76 -5.22 12.83
C CYS A 59 -16.41 -5.36 13.53
N PHE A 60 -15.29 -4.96 12.88
CA PHE A 60 -13.95 -5.06 13.44
C PHE A 60 -13.63 -3.92 14.43
N GLY A 61 -14.39 -2.82 14.41
CA GLY A 61 -14.19 -1.67 15.29
C GLY A 61 -12.85 -0.94 15.03
N LEU A 62 -12.29 -1.06 13.81
CA LEU A 62 -11.03 -0.40 13.44
C LEU A 62 -11.28 1.05 13.04
N PRO A 63 -10.46 2.01 13.53
CA PRO A 63 -10.56 3.41 13.12
C PRO A 63 -10.44 3.56 11.60
N ASN A 64 -11.30 4.37 11.01
CA ASN A 64 -11.25 4.68 9.58
C ASN A 64 -10.01 5.55 9.27
N PHE A 65 -9.38 5.27 8.13
CA PHE A 65 -8.36 6.11 7.52
C PHE A 65 -8.94 6.66 6.22
N THR A 66 -9.25 7.95 6.18
CA THR A 66 -9.84 8.55 4.99
C THR A 66 -8.79 8.75 3.90
N TYR A 67 -9.14 8.38 2.67
CA TYR A 67 -8.24 8.57 1.53
C TYR A 67 -7.99 10.06 1.24
N ALA A 68 -8.87 10.96 1.67
CA ALA A 68 -8.69 12.40 1.57
C ALA A 68 -7.45 12.90 2.37
N GLU A 69 -7.06 12.20 3.43
CA GLU A 69 -5.87 12.49 4.24
C GLU A 69 -4.60 11.85 3.65
N SER A 70 -4.76 11.07 2.57
CA SER A 70 -3.69 10.37 1.89
C SER A 70 -2.91 11.31 0.97
N PHE A 71 -1.58 11.31 1.07
CA PHE A 71 -0.67 11.93 0.10
C PHE A 71 -0.37 11.03 -1.11
N SER A 72 -1.16 9.99 -1.32
CA SER A 72 -1.11 9.16 -2.52
C SER A 72 -1.77 9.90 -3.68
N ASN A 73 -1.12 9.95 -4.83
CA ASN A 73 -1.68 10.51 -6.06
C ASN A 73 -2.48 9.49 -6.90
N ALA A 74 -2.72 8.29 -6.38
CA ALA A 74 -3.58 7.31 -7.05
C ALA A 74 -5.03 7.82 -7.16
N VAL A 75 -5.62 7.64 -8.35
CA VAL A 75 -7.02 8.00 -8.61
C VAL A 75 -7.93 6.94 -8.02
N ARG A 76 -8.84 7.34 -7.16
CA ARG A 76 -9.82 6.46 -6.50
C ARG A 76 -11.16 7.19 -6.38
N ARG A 77 -12.26 6.43 -6.39
CA ARG A 77 -13.64 6.98 -6.26
C ARG A 77 -14.26 6.48 -4.98
N ASN A 78 -14.70 7.42 -4.14
CA ASN A 78 -15.43 7.09 -2.92
C ASN A 78 -16.79 6.48 -3.27
N ARG A 79 -17.15 5.40 -2.60
CA ARG A 79 -18.44 4.69 -2.69
C ARG A 79 -19.27 4.90 -1.41
N THR A 80 -18.61 4.83 -0.27
CA THR A 80 -19.14 5.18 1.05
C THR A 80 -18.12 6.03 1.81
N PRO A 81 -18.38 6.52 3.04
CA PRO A 81 -17.38 7.27 3.81
C PRO A 81 -16.07 6.52 4.09
N ARG A 82 -16.05 5.18 4.00
CA ARG A 82 -14.84 4.39 4.23
C ARG A 82 -14.50 3.40 3.12
N VAL A 83 -15.34 3.27 2.10
CA VAL A 83 -15.12 2.36 0.97
C VAL A 83 -14.88 3.17 -0.29
N PHE A 84 -13.89 2.79 -1.08
CA PHE A 84 -13.53 3.41 -2.35
C PHE A 84 -13.03 2.34 -3.35
N THR A 85 -12.96 2.71 -4.63
CA THR A 85 -12.41 1.80 -5.65
C THR A 85 -10.93 1.56 -5.39
N ALA A 86 -10.44 0.33 -5.63
CA ALA A 86 -9.00 0.08 -5.71
C ALA A 86 -8.39 0.84 -6.90
N ASN A 87 -7.07 0.76 -7.08
CA ASN A 87 -6.38 1.44 -8.17
C ASN A 87 -6.98 1.06 -9.54
N GLU A 88 -7.42 2.08 -10.30
CA GLU A 88 -8.07 1.96 -11.60
C GLU A 88 -7.08 1.99 -12.79
N ALA A 89 -5.78 1.72 -12.59
CA ALA A 89 -4.82 1.60 -13.68
C ALA A 89 -5.27 0.58 -14.73
N PRO A 90 -4.92 0.75 -16.02
CA PRO A 90 -5.31 -0.15 -17.11
C PRO A 90 -5.08 -1.63 -16.79
N PRO A 91 -5.92 -2.54 -17.34
CA PRO A 91 -5.87 -3.98 -17.00
C PRO A 91 -4.53 -4.65 -17.29
N GLU A 92 -3.82 -4.23 -18.32
CA GLU A 92 -2.52 -4.75 -18.75
C GLU A 92 -1.35 -4.29 -17.87
N ILE A 93 -1.54 -3.26 -17.07
CA ILE A 93 -0.49 -2.72 -16.21
C ILE A 93 -0.42 -3.50 -14.91
N GLU A 94 0.76 -4.07 -14.62
CA GLU A 94 1.04 -4.66 -13.31
C GLU A 94 1.18 -3.57 -12.25
N ILE A 95 0.58 -3.77 -11.08
CA ILE A 95 0.89 -2.97 -9.89
C ILE A 95 1.86 -3.79 -9.05
N PHE A 96 3.09 -3.33 -8.96
CA PHE A 96 4.16 -4.03 -8.26
C PHE A 96 3.95 -4.03 -6.74
N LEU A 97 4.59 -4.99 -6.07
CA LEU A 97 4.51 -5.13 -4.62
C LEU A 97 4.89 -3.85 -3.89
N HIS A 98 4.05 -3.45 -2.95
CA HIS A 98 4.23 -2.27 -2.12
C HIS A 98 3.44 -2.39 -0.80
N HIS A 99 3.89 -1.70 0.24
CA HIS A 99 3.04 -1.39 1.38
C HIS A 99 2.21 -0.15 1.07
N GLU A 100 0.94 -0.17 1.43
CA GLU A 100 0.06 0.99 1.20
C GLU A 100 0.61 2.22 1.92
N MET A 101 0.88 3.26 1.14
CA MET A 101 1.36 4.56 1.62
C MET A 101 2.69 4.55 2.39
N ALA A 102 3.57 3.57 2.16
CA ALA A 102 4.88 3.53 2.81
C ALA A 102 5.82 4.70 2.42
N GLN A 103 5.46 5.49 1.41
CA GLN A 103 6.16 6.72 1.03
C GLN A 103 5.65 7.95 1.77
N THR A 104 4.78 7.81 2.78
CA THR A 104 4.20 8.93 3.53
C THR A 104 4.49 8.82 5.03
N LEU A 105 4.34 9.93 5.76
CA LEU A 105 4.51 9.97 7.21
C LEU A 105 3.31 9.39 7.97
N VAL A 106 2.14 9.35 7.33
CA VAL A 106 0.91 8.78 7.89
C VAL A 106 0.40 7.74 6.92
N PHE A 107 0.13 6.53 7.40
CA PHE A 107 -0.27 5.38 6.59
C PHE A 107 -1.22 4.46 7.37
N PRO A 108 -2.00 3.62 6.67
CA PRO A 108 -2.91 2.68 7.32
C PRO A 108 -2.17 1.46 7.89
N GLY A 109 -2.58 1.00 9.08
CA GLY A 109 -2.09 -0.23 9.68
C GLY A 109 -2.73 -1.48 9.08
N GLN A 110 -4.00 -1.40 8.65
CA GLN A 110 -4.73 -2.49 8.01
C GLN A 110 -5.45 -2.01 6.75
N LEU A 111 -5.66 -2.97 5.83
CA LEU A 111 -6.38 -2.79 4.58
C LEU A 111 -7.48 -3.84 4.48
N PHE A 112 -8.66 -3.45 4.01
CA PHE A 112 -9.65 -4.38 3.51
C PHE A 112 -9.78 -4.25 2.00
N PHE A 113 -9.89 -5.38 1.31
CA PHE A 113 -10.28 -5.46 -0.08
C PHE A 113 -11.54 -6.31 -0.22
N PHE A 114 -12.45 -5.92 -1.09
CA PHE A 114 -13.65 -6.66 -1.43
C PHE A 114 -13.73 -6.89 -2.92
N CYS A 115 -13.88 -8.13 -3.33
CA CYS A 115 -14.08 -8.50 -4.72
C CYS A 115 -15.55 -8.37 -5.12
N GLU A 116 -15.95 -7.18 -5.59
CA GLU A 116 -17.29 -6.94 -6.14
C GLU A 116 -17.50 -7.73 -7.43
N GLN A 117 -16.45 -7.84 -8.28
CA GLN A 117 -16.44 -8.62 -9.50
C GLN A 117 -15.05 -9.21 -9.78
N ALA A 118 -14.96 -10.52 -9.82
CA ALA A 118 -13.74 -11.21 -10.19
C ALA A 118 -13.46 -11.13 -11.69
N PRO A 119 -12.17 -11.00 -12.11
CA PRO A 119 -11.81 -10.96 -13.53
C PRO A 119 -12.03 -12.31 -14.20
N THR A 120 -12.17 -12.28 -15.54
CA THR A 120 -12.30 -13.52 -16.32
C THR A 120 -10.97 -14.31 -16.34
N LYS A 121 -9.83 -13.61 -16.33
CA LYS A 121 -8.50 -14.23 -16.36
C LYS A 121 -7.47 -13.31 -15.73
N GLY A 122 -6.60 -13.85 -14.88
CA GLY A 122 -5.55 -13.10 -14.17
C GLY A 122 -6.13 -12.21 -13.07
N GLY A 123 -5.49 -11.09 -12.77
CA GLY A 123 -5.97 -10.10 -11.81
C GLY A 123 -5.86 -10.52 -10.35
N ALA A 124 -5.07 -11.55 -10.06
CA ALA A 124 -4.74 -11.93 -8.70
C ALA A 124 -4.09 -10.75 -7.95
N THR A 125 -4.25 -10.73 -6.65
CA THR A 125 -3.49 -9.84 -5.78
C THR A 125 -2.31 -10.61 -5.21
N PRO A 126 -1.07 -10.34 -5.67
CA PRO A 126 0.13 -10.89 -5.03
C PRO A 126 0.24 -10.31 -3.63
N ILE A 127 0.45 -11.18 -2.63
CA ILE A 127 0.64 -10.79 -1.22
C ILE A 127 2.01 -11.32 -0.78
N GLY A 128 2.95 -10.40 -0.53
CA GLY A 128 4.33 -10.70 -0.20
C GLY A 128 4.64 -10.44 1.28
N ARG A 129 5.29 -11.41 1.95
CA ARG A 129 5.71 -11.33 3.36
C ARG A 129 6.98 -10.48 3.49
N SER A 130 6.84 -9.23 3.95
CA SER A 130 7.95 -8.29 4.07
C SER A 130 8.95 -8.62 5.19
N ASP A 131 8.53 -9.33 6.24
CA ASP A 131 9.42 -9.84 7.26
C ASP A 131 10.34 -10.97 6.74
N LEU A 132 9.81 -11.86 5.89
CA LEU A 132 10.59 -12.91 5.24
C LEU A 132 11.49 -12.34 4.15
N ALA A 133 10.99 -11.38 3.37
CA ALA A 133 11.77 -10.66 2.37
C ALA A 133 12.98 -9.95 3.01
N LEU A 134 12.80 -9.33 4.20
CA LEU A 134 13.91 -8.73 4.93
C LEU A 134 15.00 -9.74 5.29
N VAL A 135 14.62 -10.91 5.82
CA VAL A 135 15.58 -11.96 6.18
C VAL A 135 16.37 -12.44 4.94
N ALA A 136 15.68 -12.63 3.81
CA ALA A 136 16.34 -13.02 2.56
C ALA A 136 17.29 -11.92 2.06
N LEU A 137 16.86 -10.65 2.11
CA LEU A 137 17.65 -9.51 1.68
C LEU A 137 18.86 -9.25 2.58
N GLU A 138 18.74 -9.39 3.91
CA GLU A 138 19.86 -9.30 4.85
C GLU A 138 20.95 -10.32 4.55
N LYS A 139 20.55 -11.54 4.17
CA LYS A 139 21.49 -12.58 3.78
C LYS A 139 22.18 -12.30 2.45
N ALA A 140 21.45 -11.77 1.48
CA ALA A 140 21.95 -11.50 0.14
C ALA A 140 22.78 -10.20 0.04
N ARG A 141 22.33 -9.15 0.73
CA ARG A 141 22.87 -7.77 0.62
C ARG A 141 22.93 -7.07 1.99
N PRO A 142 23.75 -7.54 2.95
CA PRO A 142 23.77 -7.03 4.33
C PRO A 142 24.11 -5.53 4.41
N ASP A 143 25.04 -5.04 3.57
CA ASP A 143 25.44 -3.63 3.54
C ASP A 143 24.31 -2.72 3.05
N PHE A 144 23.52 -3.20 2.09
CA PHE A 144 22.32 -2.48 1.61
C PHE A 144 21.29 -2.35 2.73
N VAL A 145 20.97 -3.44 3.42
CA VAL A 145 20.02 -3.40 4.55
C VAL A 145 20.55 -2.51 5.67
N ALA A 146 21.85 -2.51 5.97
CA ALA A 146 22.43 -1.59 6.94
C ALA A 146 22.24 -0.11 6.54
N LYS A 147 22.40 0.23 5.25
CA LYS A 147 22.11 1.58 4.74
C LYS A 147 20.63 1.92 4.86
N LEU A 148 19.71 1.00 4.53
CA LEU A 148 18.26 1.21 4.67
C LEU A 148 17.86 1.52 6.12
N ARG A 149 18.48 0.86 7.11
CA ARG A 149 18.25 1.11 8.55
C ARG A 149 18.79 2.46 9.01
N ASN A 150 19.98 2.83 8.53
CA ASN A 150 20.68 4.00 9.04
C ASN A 150 20.32 5.30 8.30
N LEU A 151 20.14 5.22 6.99
CA LEU A 151 19.89 6.38 6.13
C LEU A 151 18.41 6.53 5.76
N GLY A 152 17.66 5.42 5.75
CA GLY A 152 16.33 5.39 5.18
C GLY A 152 16.35 5.66 3.68
N VAL A 153 15.17 5.92 3.11
CA VAL A 153 14.98 6.23 1.68
C VAL A 153 14.16 7.49 1.49
N ARG A 154 14.36 8.15 0.37
CA ARG A 154 13.55 9.27 -0.13
C ARG A 154 12.86 8.86 -1.40
N TYR A 155 11.60 9.22 -1.50
CA TYR A 155 10.78 9.04 -2.69
C TYR A 155 10.50 10.38 -3.33
N ARG A 156 10.65 10.47 -4.65
CA ARG A 156 10.29 11.65 -5.41
C ARG A 156 9.12 11.33 -6.33
N ASN A 157 8.15 12.22 -6.37
CA ASN A 157 6.98 12.12 -7.21
C ASN A 157 6.59 13.48 -7.79
N ALA A 158 5.96 13.48 -8.96
CA ALA A 158 5.37 14.66 -9.55
C ALA A 158 3.84 14.61 -9.44
N MET A 159 3.23 15.72 -9.07
CA MET A 159 1.79 15.89 -9.02
C MET A 159 1.40 16.93 -10.06
N PRO A 160 0.50 16.63 -11.01
CA PRO A 160 0.08 17.55 -12.04
C PRO A 160 -0.76 18.71 -11.47
N ASP A 161 -0.88 19.81 -12.21
CA ASP A 161 -1.79 20.92 -11.89
C ASP A 161 -3.26 20.51 -12.02
N SER A 162 -3.57 19.71 -13.02
CA SER A 162 -4.90 19.14 -13.29
C SER A 162 -4.86 17.63 -13.21
N ALA A 163 -5.94 17.03 -12.70
CA ALA A 163 -5.99 15.57 -12.58
C ALA A 163 -5.93 14.88 -13.95
N ASP A 164 -5.02 13.94 -14.12
CA ASP A 164 -4.98 12.98 -15.23
C ASP A 164 -5.57 11.64 -14.79
N LEU A 165 -6.85 11.46 -15.07
CA LEU A 165 -7.59 10.26 -14.68
C LEU A 165 -7.16 9.01 -15.48
N ALA A 166 -6.44 9.17 -16.60
CA ALA A 166 -6.03 8.06 -17.45
C ALA A 166 -4.72 7.40 -16.96
N SER A 167 -3.89 8.10 -16.19
CA SER A 167 -2.58 7.58 -15.73
C SER A 167 -2.68 6.63 -14.53
N GLY A 168 -3.83 6.53 -13.86
CA GLY A 168 -3.97 5.78 -12.59
C GLY A 168 -3.26 6.41 -11.38
N GLN A 169 -2.38 7.40 -11.61
CA GLN A 169 -1.63 8.15 -10.58
C GLN A 169 -1.69 9.67 -10.79
N GLY A 170 -2.75 10.17 -11.39
CA GLY A 170 -2.84 11.55 -11.83
C GLY A 170 -3.70 12.46 -10.96
N ARG A 171 -3.79 12.27 -9.63
CA ARG A 171 -4.42 13.29 -8.77
C ARG A 171 -3.63 14.59 -8.86
N SER A 172 -4.36 15.71 -8.97
CA SER A 172 -3.73 17.03 -8.93
C SER A 172 -3.05 17.27 -7.56
N TRP A 173 -2.07 18.19 -7.53
CA TRP A 173 -1.47 18.58 -6.26
C TRP A 173 -2.48 19.19 -5.29
N ARG A 174 -3.51 19.89 -5.82
CA ARG A 174 -4.60 20.45 -5.01
C ARG A 174 -5.36 19.36 -4.27
N ASP A 175 -5.78 18.32 -5.00
CA ASP A 175 -6.53 17.21 -4.43
C ASP A 175 -5.66 16.36 -3.51
N THR A 176 -4.39 16.13 -3.88
CA THR A 176 -3.47 15.30 -3.11
C THR A 176 -3.10 15.94 -1.77
N LEU A 177 -2.83 17.24 -1.77
CA LEU A 177 -2.47 17.99 -0.57
C LEU A 177 -3.70 18.53 0.19
N ASN A 178 -4.90 18.39 -0.38
CA ASN A 178 -6.17 18.93 0.13
C ASN A 178 -6.08 20.45 0.39
N VAL A 179 -5.69 21.19 -0.65
CA VAL A 179 -5.48 22.64 -0.62
C VAL A 179 -6.12 23.31 -1.84
N THR A 180 -6.32 24.63 -1.78
CA THR A 180 -6.96 25.39 -2.88
C THR A 180 -5.99 26.22 -3.71
N ASP A 181 -4.84 26.59 -3.15
CA ASP A 181 -3.86 27.45 -3.81
C ASP A 181 -2.41 27.03 -3.50
N TRP A 182 -1.47 27.60 -4.27
CA TRP A 182 -0.05 27.27 -4.18
C TRP A 182 0.59 27.63 -2.84
N LYS A 183 0.11 28.69 -2.16
CA LYS A 183 0.66 29.09 -0.84
C LYS A 183 0.32 28.05 0.24
N GLN A 184 -0.93 27.57 0.21
CA GLN A 184 -1.36 26.50 1.10
C GLN A 184 -0.59 25.20 0.78
N ALA A 185 -0.33 24.90 -0.51
CA ALA A 185 0.46 23.75 -0.90
C ALA A 185 1.90 23.81 -0.34
N GLU A 186 2.58 24.95 -0.50
CA GLU A 186 3.92 25.16 0.05
C GLU A 186 3.94 25.05 1.58
N GLN A 187 3.00 25.71 2.26
CA GLN A 187 2.88 25.62 3.72
C GLN A 187 2.71 24.17 4.17
N ARG A 188 1.83 23.43 3.50
CA ARG A 188 1.58 22.02 3.81
C ARG A 188 2.80 21.14 3.58
N LEU A 189 3.54 21.34 2.50
CA LEU A 189 4.77 20.61 2.20
C LEU A 189 5.89 20.92 3.18
N ILE A 190 6.03 22.19 3.62
CA ILE A 190 6.97 22.61 4.66
C ILE A 190 6.64 21.92 6.00
N GLU A 191 5.37 21.90 6.41
CA GLU A 191 4.91 21.21 7.63
C GLU A 191 5.24 19.72 7.61
N LEU A 192 5.11 19.10 6.43
CA LEU A 192 5.46 17.70 6.20
C LEU A 192 6.96 17.46 5.99
N ARG A 193 7.77 18.51 5.96
CA ARG A 193 9.22 18.47 5.69
C ARG A 193 9.56 17.87 4.31
N TYR A 194 8.68 18.05 3.32
CA TYR A 194 8.93 17.67 1.94
C TYR A 194 9.77 18.74 1.25
N ASN A 195 10.76 18.33 0.47
CA ASN A 195 11.36 19.19 -0.53
C ASN A 195 10.44 19.28 -1.74
N PHE A 196 10.35 20.43 -2.35
CA PHE A 196 9.48 20.59 -3.51
C PHE A 196 10.05 21.60 -4.51
N ARG A 197 9.59 21.47 -5.76
CA ARG A 197 9.92 22.39 -6.86
C ARG A 197 8.71 22.50 -7.79
N TRP A 198 8.27 23.70 -8.07
CA TRP A 198 7.25 23.96 -9.08
C TRP A 198 7.79 23.65 -10.48
N LEU A 199 6.98 23.01 -11.30
CA LEU A 199 7.27 22.66 -12.68
C LEU A 199 6.72 23.71 -13.64
N ALA A 200 7.28 23.78 -14.86
CA ALA A 200 6.90 24.77 -15.85
C ALA A 200 5.45 24.63 -16.34
N ASP A 201 4.87 23.44 -16.23
CA ASP A 201 3.48 23.10 -16.59
C ASP A 201 2.46 23.40 -15.46
N GLY A 202 2.92 23.97 -14.34
CA GLY A 202 2.09 24.23 -13.17
C GLY A 202 1.96 23.06 -12.20
N GLY A 203 2.55 21.91 -12.51
CA GLY A 203 2.69 20.78 -11.60
C GLY A 203 3.75 21.05 -10.51
N ILE A 204 3.87 20.13 -9.57
CA ILE A 204 4.85 20.20 -8.49
C ILE A 204 5.60 18.86 -8.35
N SER A 205 6.91 18.91 -8.35
CA SER A 205 7.76 17.78 -7.95
C SER A 205 8.00 17.84 -6.46
N VAL A 206 7.75 16.76 -5.76
CA VAL A 206 7.90 16.63 -4.31
C VAL A 206 8.83 15.48 -3.96
N GLN A 207 9.63 15.66 -2.92
CA GLN A 207 10.50 14.63 -2.39
C GLN A 207 10.28 14.49 -0.89
N THR A 208 10.10 13.26 -0.42
CA THR A 208 9.87 12.97 0.99
C THR A 208 11.08 13.30 1.85
N PRO A 209 10.92 13.54 3.17
CA PRO A 209 12.02 13.40 4.11
C PRO A 209 12.56 11.96 4.08
N PRO A 210 13.74 11.68 4.69
CA PRO A 210 14.21 10.29 4.81
C PRO A 210 13.24 9.48 5.65
N LEU A 211 12.78 8.35 5.10
CA LEU A 211 11.83 7.44 5.72
C LEU A 211 12.51 6.09 5.96
N LEU A 212 12.38 5.51 7.15
CA LEU A 212 12.89 4.16 7.41
C LEU A 212 12.21 3.15 6.49
N ALA A 213 13.00 2.38 5.76
CA ALA A 213 12.51 1.26 4.96
C ALA A 213 12.51 -0.07 5.75
N VAL A 214 13.17 -0.09 6.91
CA VAL A 214 13.19 -1.21 7.85
C VAL A 214 12.80 -0.68 9.21
N ASP A 215 11.73 -1.21 9.79
CA ASP A 215 11.19 -0.75 11.07
C ASP A 215 10.45 -1.90 11.76
N GLU A 216 10.44 -1.91 13.09
CA GLU A 216 9.69 -2.90 13.89
C GLU A 216 8.27 -2.42 14.27
N PHE A 217 7.99 -1.14 14.13
CA PHE A 217 6.70 -0.50 14.52
C PHE A 217 6.23 -0.90 15.93
N GLY A 218 7.20 -1.07 16.88
CA GLY A 218 6.90 -1.51 18.24
C GLY A 218 6.44 -2.98 18.39
N ARG A 219 6.59 -3.79 17.33
CA ARG A 219 6.17 -5.21 17.34
C ARG A 219 7.31 -6.19 17.67
N GLY A 220 8.54 -5.69 17.91
CA GLY A 220 9.72 -6.47 18.28
C GLY A 220 10.28 -7.33 17.15
N LYS A 221 9.84 -7.13 15.91
CA LYS A 221 10.40 -7.74 14.70
C LYS A 221 10.39 -6.75 13.57
N ASP A 222 11.55 -6.58 12.96
CA ASP A 222 11.70 -5.75 11.78
C ASP A 222 10.95 -6.30 10.58
N VAL A 223 10.44 -5.38 9.77
CA VAL A 223 9.84 -5.63 8.47
C VAL A 223 10.43 -4.70 7.43
N PHE A 224 10.42 -5.12 6.17
CA PHE A 224 10.84 -4.29 5.03
C PHE A 224 9.65 -3.46 4.55
N PHE A 225 9.32 -2.40 5.31
CA PHE A 225 8.16 -1.54 5.05
C PHE A 225 8.51 -0.41 4.09
N ASN A 226 8.18 -0.58 2.81
CA ASN A 226 8.65 0.32 1.76
C ASN A 226 7.76 0.31 0.51
N GLN A 227 8.09 1.24 -0.41
CA GLN A 227 7.64 1.27 -1.80
C GLN A 227 8.79 1.10 -2.82
N ILE A 228 9.93 0.58 -2.39
CA ILE A 228 11.13 0.47 -3.22
C ILE A 228 10.85 -0.37 -4.47
N VAL A 229 10.17 -1.51 -4.31
CA VAL A 229 9.84 -2.40 -5.44
C VAL A 229 8.96 -1.69 -6.46
N ALA A 230 7.89 -1.02 -6.01
CA ALA A 230 7.01 -0.27 -6.90
C ALA A 230 7.72 0.93 -7.55
N ALA A 231 8.57 1.64 -6.81
CA ALA A 231 9.34 2.76 -7.33
C ALA A 231 10.39 2.34 -8.36
N ALA A 232 11.08 1.23 -8.11
CA ALA A 232 12.14 0.73 -8.99
C ALA A 232 11.59 0.10 -10.27
N ALA A 233 10.49 -0.67 -10.18
CA ALA A 233 9.96 -1.45 -11.30
C ALA A 233 8.80 -0.77 -12.04
N GLY A 234 8.02 0.09 -11.38
CA GLY A 234 6.76 0.60 -11.91
C GLY A 234 6.70 2.12 -12.15
N TRP A 235 7.56 2.91 -11.51
CA TRP A 235 7.52 4.35 -11.72
C TRP A 235 8.41 4.72 -12.92
N THR A 236 7.79 5.20 -13.99
CA THR A 236 8.54 5.66 -15.18
C THR A 236 9.33 6.92 -14.85
N ASN A 237 10.63 6.93 -15.16
CA ASN A 237 11.41 8.16 -15.16
C ASN A 237 11.01 8.99 -16.39
N ASP A 238 10.76 10.29 -16.18
CA ASP A 238 10.78 11.23 -17.29
C ASP A 238 12.22 11.30 -17.78
N GLU A 239 12.48 11.17 -19.09
CA GLU A 239 13.84 11.20 -19.66
C GLU A 239 14.62 12.50 -19.32
N ASN A 240 13.88 13.54 -18.89
CA ASN A 240 14.42 14.83 -18.47
C ASN A 240 14.61 14.95 -16.94
N ASP A 241 14.38 13.89 -16.16
CA ASP A 241 14.51 13.93 -14.70
C ASP A 241 16.00 13.78 -14.31
N GLU A 242 16.64 14.89 -13.97
CA GLU A 242 18.04 14.93 -13.50
C GLU A 242 18.24 14.21 -12.13
N GLU A 243 17.17 14.03 -11.37
CA GLU A 243 17.23 13.44 -10.04
C GLU A 243 16.50 12.10 -9.97
N PRO A 244 17.03 11.08 -9.27
CA PRO A 244 16.41 9.78 -9.16
C PRO A 244 15.10 9.87 -8.35
N ARG A 245 14.10 9.05 -8.73
CA ARG A 245 12.82 8.93 -7.99
C ARG A 245 12.97 8.23 -6.65
N LEU A 246 14.07 7.52 -6.46
CA LEU A 246 14.41 6.77 -5.27
C LEU A 246 15.90 6.93 -4.97
N CYS A 247 16.25 7.34 -3.75
CA CYS A 247 17.62 7.42 -3.27
C CYS A 247 17.68 7.16 -1.76
N PHE A 248 18.87 6.97 -1.20
CA PHE A 248 19.03 6.95 0.24
C PHE A 248 18.71 8.32 0.87
N GLY A 249 18.53 8.34 2.19
CA GLY A 249 18.21 9.56 2.92
C GLY A 249 19.26 10.65 2.83
N ASP A 250 20.53 10.30 2.58
CA ASP A 250 21.66 11.21 2.35
C ASP A 250 21.82 11.62 0.88
N TYR A 251 20.86 11.31 0.01
CA TYR A 251 20.86 11.52 -1.44
C TYR A 251 21.81 10.61 -2.23
N SER A 252 22.54 9.71 -1.60
CA SER A 252 23.35 8.73 -2.33
C SER A 252 22.45 7.78 -3.13
N ARG A 253 22.96 7.34 -4.29
CA ARG A 253 22.25 6.46 -5.21
C ARG A 253 22.12 5.06 -4.62
N ILE A 254 20.99 4.41 -4.87
CA ILE A 254 20.81 2.98 -4.66
C ILE A 254 21.26 2.26 -5.93
N GLU A 255 22.17 1.31 -5.78
CA GLU A 255 22.72 0.55 -6.91
C GLU A 255 21.66 -0.41 -7.49
N GLN A 256 21.72 -0.65 -8.80
CA GLN A 256 20.73 -1.51 -9.49
C GLN A 256 20.73 -2.93 -8.93
N ASP A 257 21.88 -3.49 -8.61
CA ASP A 257 22.00 -4.82 -8.01
C ASP A 257 21.27 -4.92 -6.64
N ASP A 258 21.25 -3.84 -5.86
CA ASP A 258 20.55 -3.76 -4.59
C ASP A 258 19.04 -3.71 -4.80
N LEU A 259 18.57 -2.98 -5.83
CA LEU A 259 17.16 -2.92 -6.23
C LEU A 259 16.67 -4.27 -6.74
N ASP A 260 17.46 -4.93 -7.59
CA ASP A 260 17.14 -6.25 -8.15
C ASP A 260 17.06 -7.32 -7.05
N ALA A 261 17.97 -7.26 -6.08
CA ALA A 261 17.95 -8.13 -4.91
C ALA A 261 16.71 -7.89 -4.04
N ALA A 262 16.31 -6.62 -3.82
CA ALA A 262 15.10 -6.28 -3.08
C ALA A 262 13.84 -6.81 -3.79
N ILE A 263 13.73 -6.62 -5.10
CA ILE A 263 12.63 -7.15 -5.92
C ILE A 263 12.56 -8.66 -5.79
N THR A 264 13.69 -9.36 -5.99
CA THR A 264 13.79 -10.82 -5.90
C THR A 264 13.34 -11.31 -4.53
N ALA A 265 13.86 -10.75 -3.44
CA ALA A 265 13.52 -11.13 -2.07
C ALA A 265 12.01 -10.94 -1.77
N CYS A 266 11.39 -9.87 -2.28
CA CYS A 266 9.97 -9.62 -2.08
C CYS A 266 9.10 -10.64 -2.82
N TYR A 267 9.42 -10.96 -4.08
CA TYR A 267 8.63 -11.90 -4.88
C TYR A 267 8.84 -13.37 -4.48
N GLU A 268 9.99 -13.75 -3.91
CA GLU A 268 10.25 -15.11 -3.42
C GLU A 268 9.27 -15.54 -2.31
N HIS A 269 8.76 -14.59 -1.54
CA HIS A 269 7.87 -14.83 -0.40
C HIS A 269 6.43 -14.34 -0.66
N THR A 270 5.98 -14.48 -1.92
CA THR A 270 4.67 -14.02 -2.38
C THR A 270 3.73 -15.18 -2.68
N VAL A 271 2.46 -15.00 -2.35
CA VAL A 271 1.35 -15.84 -2.76
C VAL A 271 0.35 -14.99 -3.56
N ASP A 272 -0.16 -15.53 -4.65
CA ASP A 272 -1.19 -14.87 -5.45
C ASP A 272 -2.59 -15.21 -4.88
N LEU A 273 -3.33 -14.20 -4.43
CA LEU A 273 -4.74 -14.33 -4.06
C LEU A 273 -5.59 -14.27 -5.33
N GLU A 274 -6.06 -15.45 -5.77
CA GLU A 274 -7.05 -15.58 -6.83
C GLU A 274 -8.43 -15.23 -6.27
N TRP A 275 -9.02 -14.16 -6.80
CA TRP A 275 -10.28 -13.63 -6.32
C TRP A 275 -11.48 -14.46 -6.79
N GLN A 276 -12.43 -14.64 -5.89
CA GLN A 276 -13.81 -15.00 -6.19
C GLN A 276 -14.72 -13.82 -5.87
N THR A 277 -15.76 -13.62 -6.67
CA THR A 277 -16.75 -12.57 -6.37
C THR A 277 -17.37 -12.82 -4.98
N GLY A 278 -17.41 -11.79 -4.15
CA GLY A 278 -17.82 -11.88 -2.74
C GLY A 278 -16.69 -12.09 -1.74
N ASP A 279 -15.45 -12.37 -2.19
CA ASP A 279 -14.31 -12.47 -1.27
C ASP A 279 -13.99 -11.13 -0.61
N ILE A 280 -13.68 -11.18 0.68
CA ILE A 280 -13.12 -10.05 1.41
C ILE A 280 -11.73 -10.46 1.94
N ALA A 281 -10.72 -9.63 1.77
CA ALA A 281 -9.40 -9.84 2.36
C ALA A 281 -9.07 -8.74 3.35
N LEU A 282 -8.58 -9.12 4.54
CA LEU A 282 -8.00 -8.23 5.53
C LEU A 282 -6.50 -8.45 5.55
N LEU A 283 -5.72 -7.37 5.34
CA LEU A 283 -4.27 -7.37 5.31
C LEU A 283 -3.70 -6.54 6.46
N ASP A 284 -2.66 -7.06 7.11
CA ASP A 284 -1.78 -6.30 7.99
C ASP A 284 -0.73 -5.57 7.13
N ASN A 285 -0.97 -4.29 6.86
CA ASN A 285 -0.10 -3.47 6.02
C ASN A 285 1.33 -3.32 6.58
N LEU A 286 1.55 -3.58 7.86
CA LEU A 286 2.89 -3.54 8.45
C LEU A 286 3.68 -4.84 8.21
N LYS A 287 3.03 -5.89 7.71
CA LYS A 287 3.64 -7.21 7.56
C LYS A 287 3.67 -7.72 6.14
N VAL A 288 2.68 -7.33 5.32
CA VAL A 288 2.59 -7.79 3.94
C VAL A 288 2.51 -6.64 2.96
N MET A 289 3.22 -6.79 1.86
CA MET A 289 3.04 -6.00 0.65
C MET A 289 1.93 -6.60 -0.19
N HIS A 290 1.36 -5.79 -1.07
CA HIS A 290 0.39 -6.24 -2.05
C HIS A 290 0.61 -5.55 -3.40
N GLY A 291 -0.04 -6.10 -4.44
CA GLY A 291 0.02 -5.58 -5.78
C GLY A 291 -1.18 -6.03 -6.62
N ARG A 292 -1.06 -5.95 -7.94
CA ARG A 292 -2.08 -6.46 -8.88
C ARG A 292 -1.42 -7.06 -10.10
N ARG A 293 -1.72 -8.32 -10.40
CA ARG A 293 -1.34 -8.94 -11.66
C ARG A 293 -2.18 -8.39 -12.81
N PRO A 294 -1.66 -8.33 -14.03
CA PRO A 294 -2.45 -8.02 -15.22
C PRO A 294 -3.66 -8.94 -15.34
N PHE A 295 -4.72 -8.45 -15.98
CA PHE A 295 -5.96 -9.20 -16.12
C PHE A 295 -6.68 -8.91 -17.44
N SER A 296 -7.70 -9.71 -17.74
CA SER A 296 -8.64 -9.46 -18.81
C SER A 296 -10.08 -9.64 -18.34
N GLY A 297 -11.00 -8.97 -19.04
CA GLY A 297 -12.40 -8.87 -18.63
C GLY A 297 -12.64 -7.77 -17.61
N SER A 298 -13.86 -7.70 -17.10
CA SER A 298 -14.22 -6.75 -16.03
C SER A 298 -13.67 -7.24 -14.69
N ARG A 299 -13.12 -6.31 -13.91
CA ARG A 299 -12.65 -6.55 -12.53
C ARG A 299 -13.04 -5.36 -11.68
N SER A 300 -13.68 -5.62 -10.55
CA SER A 300 -13.99 -4.58 -9.57
C SER A 300 -13.55 -5.02 -8.18
N ILE A 301 -12.60 -4.30 -7.61
CA ILE A 301 -12.16 -4.46 -6.23
C ILE A 301 -12.39 -3.13 -5.51
N LEU A 302 -13.09 -3.20 -4.40
CA LEU A 302 -13.22 -2.09 -3.48
C LEU A 302 -12.18 -2.20 -2.38
N ALA A 303 -11.83 -1.07 -1.78
CA ALA A 303 -10.84 -0.99 -0.72
C ALA A 303 -11.31 -0.12 0.45
N SER A 304 -10.79 -0.41 1.62
CA SER A 304 -10.91 0.43 2.80
C SER A 304 -9.60 0.42 3.57
N LEU A 305 -9.22 1.57 4.11
CA LEU A 305 -8.02 1.76 4.90
C LEU A 305 -8.39 1.97 6.37
N CYS A 306 -7.64 1.34 7.26
CA CYS A 306 -7.94 1.37 8.70
C CYS A 306 -6.69 1.64 9.53
N THR A 307 -6.92 2.14 10.76
CA THR A 307 -5.91 2.34 11.80
C THR A 307 -4.78 3.26 11.33
N PRO A 308 -5.00 4.59 11.34
CA PRO A 308 -3.95 5.56 11.02
C PRO A 308 -2.74 5.38 11.92
N ILE A 309 -1.57 5.25 11.33
CA ILE A 309 -0.28 5.18 12.02
C ILE A 309 0.59 6.33 11.52
N SER A 310 1.23 7.04 12.46
CA SER A 310 2.21 8.07 12.14
C SER A 310 3.61 7.59 12.51
N ARG A 311 4.59 7.90 11.66
CA ARG A 311 6.01 7.67 11.95
C ARG A 311 6.79 8.98 11.87
N PRO A 312 7.86 9.14 12.67
CA PRO A 312 8.79 10.25 12.51
C PRO A 312 9.57 10.10 11.21
N SER A 313 10.06 11.22 10.66
CA SER A 313 11.13 11.20 9.69
C SER A 313 12.48 10.99 10.39
N LEU A 314 13.45 10.36 9.70
CA LEU A 314 14.81 10.30 10.21
C LEU A 314 15.39 11.72 10.38
N GLY A 315 15.99 12.00 11.54
CA GLY A 315 16.58 13.32 11.85
C GLY A 315 15.56 14.36 12.32
N SER A 316 14.38 13.93 12.78
CA SER A 316 13.39 14.81 13.47
C SER A 316 13.61 14.86 14.97
#